data_7ac0b122a20f6da1983d9db15e5c90c5
#
_entry.id   7ac0b122a20f6da1983d9db15e5c90c5
#
_cell.length_a   1.000
_cell.length_b   1.000
_cell.length_c   1.000
_cell.angle_alpha   90.00
_cell.angle_beta   90.00
_cell.angle_gamma   90.00
#
_symmetry.space_group_name_H-M   'P 1'
#
loop_
_entity.id
_entity.type
_entity.pdbx_description
1 polymer ?
#
loop_
_entity_poly.entity_id
_entity_poly.type
_entity_poly.pdbx_seq_one_letter_code
_entity_poly.pdbx_strand_id
1 'polypeptide(L)'
;MAKLKGGFQEGAIGRQPHYDTLKDALEKSKKEGSTFKEVDTERDNVLNILNELVPTFKDLKAYDDSKAYMNDGGAKGKELAAKYVAQVEKFDADYAKFNDALIKANTEQTKKQIEKLKKTVKKGYAAVMESTLRLTTLVENVEKAPKNADKQAVEKELNEIQILLKSINNDRGEVLVNSYNSVVGSVRQVLTDANENNLNDMIENFNNYIESYNNTTPDQFDSK
;
A
#
# COMPACT_ATOMS: atom_id res chain seq x y z
N MET A 1 7.96 11.72 -16.19
CA MET A 1 7.73 12.89 -15.31
C MET A 1 8.92 13.83 -15.24
N ALA A 2 10.15 13.37 -14.93
CA ALA A 2 11.33 14.25 -14.82
C ALA A 2 11.56 15.15 -16.04
N LYS A 3 11.33 14.65 -17.26
CA LYS A 3 11.49 15.44 -18.51
C LYS A 3 10.46 16.55 -18.68
N LEU A 4 9.25 16.41 -18.12
CA LEU A 4 8.18 17.41 -18.23
C LEU A 4 8.27 18.50 -17.15
N LYS A 5 8.94 18.23 -16.01
CA LYS A 5 9.21 19.27 -14.98
C LYS A 5 10.10 20.41 -15.49
N GLY A 6 10.89 20.16 -16.54
CA GLY A 6 11.67 21.18 -17.27
C GLY A 6 10.91 21.91 -18.38
N GLY A 7 9.60 21.65 -18.55
CA GLY A 7 8.74 22.14 -19.61
C GLY A 7 8.60 21.17 -20.77
N PHE A 8 7.80 21.57 -21.79
CA PHE A 8 7.58 20.75 -22.98
C PHE A 8 8.89 20.54 -23.75
N GLN A 9 9.16 19.28 -24.08
CA GLN A 9 10.23 18.86 -25.00
C GLN A 9 9.64 17.92 -26.04
N GLU A 10 10.00 18.13 -27.29
CA GLU A 10 9.60 17.30 -28.44
C GLU A 10 9.95 15.83 -28.18
N GLY A 11 9.01 14.93 -28.46
CA GLY A 11 9.17 13.49 -28.29
C GLY A 11 9.33 13.02 -26.84
N ALA A 12 9.08 13.89 -25.85
CA ALA A 12 9.16 13.52 -24.43
C ALA A 12 7.90 12.84 -23.91
N ILE A 13 6.81 12.85 -24.68
CA ILE A 13 5.52 12.26 -24.30
C ILE A 13 5.56 10.77 -24.56
N GLY A 14 5.78 10.01 -23.50
CA GLY A 14 5.81 8.55 -23.53
C GLY A 14 4.41 7.90 -23.66
N ARG A 15 4.35 6.60 -23.35
CA ARG A 15 3.07 5.88 -23.23
C ARG A 15 2.20 6.52 -22.16
N GLN A 16 0.88 6.55 -22.43
CA GLN A 16 -0.11 6.93 -21.44
C GLN A 16 0.00 5.97 -20.23
N PRO A 17 0.12 6.49 -19.01
CA PRO A 17 -0.07 5.68 -17.81
C PRO A 17 -1.48 5.05 -17.81
N HIS A 18 -1.67 3.98 -17.05
CA HIS A 18 -2.96 3.26 -16.97
C HIS A 18 -4.06 4.04 -16.22
N TYR A 19 -4.13 5.35 -16.39
CA TYR A 19 -5.12 6.21 -15.74
C TYR A 19 -6.56 5.89 -16.17
N ASP A 20 -6.77 5.55 -17.44
CA ASP A 20 -8.11 5.16 -17.93
C ASP A 20 -8.59 3.89 -17.21
N THR A 21 -7.73 2.87 -17.07
CA THR A 21 -8.06 1.63 -16.35
C THR A 21 -8.37 1.87 -14.87
N LEU A 22 -7.57 2.72 -14.22
CA LEU A 22 -7.81 3.10 -12.83
C LEU A 22 -9.13 3.86 -12.69
N LYS A 23 -9.39 4.81 -13.56
CA LYS A 23 -10.64 5.58 -13.57
C LYS A 23 -11.85 4.65 -13.70
N ASP A 24 -11.86 3.72 -14.66
CA ASP A 24 -12.94 2.77 -14.87
C ASP A 24 -13.18 1.89 -13.63
N ALA A 25 -12.10 1.43 -12.99
CA ALA A 25 -12.18 0.64 -11.76
C ALA A 25 -12.79 1.45 -10.60
N LEU A 26 -12.38 2.71 -10.43
CA LEU A 26 -12.92 3.58 -9.38
C LEU A 26 -14.38 3.98 -9.66
N GLU A 27 -14.77 4.21 -10.91
CA GLU A 27 -16.16 4.46 -11.29
C GLU A 27 -17.05 3.25 -11.00
N LYS A 28 -16.56 2.03 -11.26
CA LYS A 28 -17.26 0.80 -10.88
C LYS A 28 -17.43 0.70 -9.37
N SER A 29 -16.35 0.90 -8.61
CA SER A 29 -16.39 0.94 -7.15
C SER A 29 -17.35 1.99 -6.60
N LYS A 30 -17.46 3.15 -7.25
CA LYS A 30 -18.43 4.20 -6.88
C LYS A 30 -19.87 3.74 -6.98
N LYS A 31 -20.21 2.96 -8.01
CA LYS A 31 -21.57 2.41 -8.19
C LYS A 31 -21.94 1.36 -7.15
N GLU A 32 -20.95 0.60 -6.71
CA GLU A 32 -21.11 -0.42 -5.68
C GLU A 32 -21.23 0.19 -4.27
N GLY A 33 -20.57 1.35 -4.05
CA GLY A 33 -20.47 2.02 -2.76
C GLY A 33 -19.60 1.27 -1.76
N SER A 34 -19.31 1.91 -0.64
CA SER A 34 -18.64 1.24 0.48
C SER A 34 -19.33 1.53 1.80
N THR A 35 -19.04 0.76 2.85
CA THR A 35 -19.48 1.03 4.23
C THR A 35 -18.58 2.06 4.92
N PHE A 36 -17.50 2.50 4.27
CA PHE A 36 -16.49 3.41 4.80
C PHE A 36 -16.55 4.76 4.07
N LYS A 37 -17.20 5.75 4.68
CA LYS A 37 -17.39 7.08 4.08
C LYS A 37 -16.08 7.76 3.67
N GLU A 38 -15.00 7.57 4.45
CA GLU A 38 -13.69 8.13 4.15
C GLU A 38 -13.14 7.56 2.84
N VAL A 39 -13.27 6.25 2.62
CA VAL A 39 -12.87 5.58 1.36
C VAL A 39 -13.65 6.14 0.17
N ASP A 40 -14.98 6.32 0.32
CA ASP A 40 -15.81 6.88 -0.73
C ASP A 40 -15.41 8.32 -1.07
N THR A 41 -15.11 9.14 -0.04
CA THR A 41 -14.70 10.53 -0.22
C THR A 41 -13.37 10.62 -0.96
N GLU A 42 -12.36 9.87 -0.52
CA GLU A 42 -11.04 9.94 -1.15
C GLU A 42 -11.01 9.29 -2.53
N ARG A 43 -11.81 8.24 -2.78
CA ARG A 43 -12.06 7.72 -4.13
C ARG A 43 -12.61 8.81 -5.06
N ASP A 44 -13.59 9.58 -4.60
CA ASP A 44 -14.21 10.63 -5.41
C ASP A 44 -13.23 11.77 -5.69
N ASN A 45 -12.32 12.10 -4.76
CA ASN A 45 -11.22 13.04 -4.99
C ASN A 45 -10.28 12.56 -6.11
N VAL A 46 -9.89 11.27 -6.06
CA VAL A 46 -9.06 10.67 -7.13
C VAL A 46 -9.79 10.66 -8.46
N LEU A 47 -11.09 10.32 -8.49
CA LEU A 47 -11.89 10.37 -9.72
C LEU A 47 -11.96 11.79 -10.31
N ASN A 48 -12.14 12.81 -9.48
CA ASN A 48 -12.21 14.20 -9.92
C ASN A 48 -10.91 14.62 -10.62
N ILE A 49 -9.76 14.33 -10.02
CA ILE A 49 -8.48 14.68 -10.66
C ILE A 49 -8.20 13.85 -11.92
N LEU A 50 -8.59 12.57 -11.98
CA LEU A 50 -8.47 11.75 -13.18
C LEU A 50 -9.33 12.27 -14.34
N ASN A 51 -10.51 12.83 -14.06
CA ASN A 51 -11.38 13.46 -15.06
C ASN A 51 -10.74 14.67 -15.74
N GLU A 52 -9.83 15.35 -15.04
CA GLU A 52 -9.08 16.48 -15.58
C GLU A 52 -7.76 16.06 -16.24
N LEU A 53 -7.04 15.14 -15.60
CA LEU A 53 -5.70 14.72 -15.99
C LEU A 53 -5.69 13.91 -17.29
N VAL A 54 -6.65 12.99 -17.46
CA VAL A 54 -6.73 12.14 -18.65
C VAL A 54 -6.93 12.95 -19.93
N PRO A 55 -7.88 13.90 -20.02
CA PRO A 55 -7.99 14.78 -21.20
C PRO A 55 -6.72 15.62 -21.43
N THR A 56 -6.14 16.21 -20.39
CA THR A 56 -4.92 17.02 -20.52
C THR A 56 -3.77 16.21 -21.11
N PHE A 57 -3.60 14.95 -20.68
CA PHE A 57 -2.60 14.06 -21.25
C PHE A 57 -2.88 13.78 -22.74
N LYS A 58 -4.13 13.51 -23.11
CA LYS A 58 -4.54 13.28 -24.50
C LYS A 58 -4.27 14.49 -25.37
N ASP A 59 -4.58 15.69 -24.89
CA ASP A 59 -4.32 16.94 -25.60
C ASP A 59 -2.81 17.18 -25.79
N LEU A 60 -2.02 16.96 -24.74
CA LEU A 60 -0.56 17.09 -24.78
C LEU A 60 0.05 16.09 -25.77
N LYS A 61 -0.44 14.84 -25.75
CA LYS A 61 0.00 13.81 -26.69
C LYS A 61 -0.38 14.15 -28.14
N ALA A 62 -1.61 14.56 -28.38
CA ALA A 62 -2.06 14.96 -29.72
C ALA A 62 -1.26 16.16 -30.26
N TYR A 63 -0.94 17.12 -29.41
CA TYR A 63 -0.09 18.25 -29.76
C TYR A 63 1.33 17.81 -30.18
N ASP A 64 1.93 16.87 -29.44
CA ASP A 64 3.26 16.31 -29.76
C ASP A 64 3.22 15.45 -31.04
N ASP A 65 2.28 14.50 -31.13
CA ASP A 65 2.13 13.58 -32.27
C ASP A 65 1.88 14.34 -33.59
N SER A 66 1.10 15.42 -33.56
CA SER A 66 0.82 16.28 -34.74
C SER A 66 1.94 17.28 -35.08
N LYS A 67 3.01 17.33 -34.26
CA LYS A 67 4.10 18.31 -34.37
C LYS A 67 3.61 19.77 -34.39
N ALA A 68 2.50 20.06 -33.71
CA ALA A 68 1.88 21.38 -33.69
C ALA A 68 2.83 22.46 -33.10
N TYR A 69 3.86 22.05 -32.33
CA TYR A 69 4.92 22.90 -31.83
C TYR A 69 5.72 23.63 -32.93
N MET A 70 5.72 23.12 -34.16
CA MET A 70 6.35 23.79 -35.30
C MET A 70 5.61 25.07 -35.69
N ASN A 71 4.33 25.19 -35.37
CA ASN A 71 3.49 26.34 -35.73
C ASN A 71 3.54 27.46 -34.68
N ASP A 72 3.73 27.15 -33.41
CA ASP A 72 3.66 28.10 -32.29
C ASP A 72 4.93 28.16 -31.44
N GLY A 73 6.03 27.55 -31.91
CA GLY A 73 7.27 27.50 -31.19
C GLY A 73 7.22 26.79 -29.84
N GLY A 74 6.26 25.89 -29.66
CA GLY A 74 6.07 25.10 -28.44
C GLY A 74 5.29 25.80 -27.32
N ALA A 75 4.68 26.95 -27.58
CA ALA A 75 4.00 27.75 -26.54
C ALA A 75 2.86 26.96 -25.88
N LYS A 76 1.96 26.37 -26.66
CA LYS A 76 0.85 25.54 -26.14
C LYS A 76 1.33 24.27 -25.47
N GLY A 77 2.41 23.68 -25.99
CA GLY A 77 3.03 22.49 -25.37
C GLY A 77 3.55 22.77 -23.96
N LYS A 78 4.16 23.94 -23.74
CA LYS A 78 4.62 24.37 -22.41
C LYS A 78 3.45 24.55 -21.43
N GLU A 79 2.35 25.17 -21.89
CA GLU A 79 1.12 25.34 -21.10
C GLU A 79 0.53 23.99 -20.69
N LEU A 80 0.32 23.09 -21.66
CA LEU A 80 -0.23 21.77 -21.44
C LEU A 80 0.68 20.92 -20.53
N ALA A 81 2.01 21.00 -20.70
CA ALA A 81 2.94 20.28 -19.86
C ALA A 81 2.91 20.77 -18.40
N ALA A 82 2.87 22.09 -18.20
CA ALA A 82 2.76 22.67 -16.85
C ALA A 82 1.46 22.25 -16.17
N LYS A 83 0.34 22.32 -16.88
CA LYS A 83 -0.97 21.85 -16.40
C LYS A 83 -0.94 20.37 -16.03
N TYR A 84 -0.40 19.53 -16.91
CA TYR A 84 -0.29 18.10 -16.69
C TYR A 84 0.55 17.77 -15.43
N VAL A 85 1.71 18.42 -15.28
CA VAL A 85 2.58 18.22 -14.10
C VAL A 85 1.84 18.58 -12.80
N ALA A 86 1.17 19.73 -12.76
CA ALA A 86 0.39 20.13 -11.58
C ALA A 86 -0.75 19.14 -11.26
N GLN A 87 -1.42 18.62 -12.30
CA GLN A 87 -2.48 17.62 -12.13
C GLN A 87 -1.94 16.27 -11.64
N VAL A 88 -0.76 15.85 -12.08
CA VAL A 88 -0.12 14.63 -11.58
C VAL A 88 0.31 14.78 -10.12
N GLU A 89 0.87 15.92 -9.74
CA GLU A 89 1.23 16.18 -8.33
C GLU A 89 -0.01 16.14 -7.42
N LYS A 90 -1.14 16.70 -7.89
CA LYS A 90 -2.40 16.59 -7.17
C LYS A 90 -2.94 15.15 -7.13
N PHE A 91 -2.85 14.42 -8.24
CA PHE A 91 -3.23 13.01 -8.30
C PHE A 91 -2.43 12.17 -7.30
N ASP A 92 -1.11 12.34 -7.26
CA ASP A 92 -0.24 11.60 -6.32
C ASP A 92 -0.66 11.86 -4.86
N ALA A 93 -0.96 13.12 -4.52
CA ALA A 93 -1.41 13.50 -3.18
C ALA A 93 -2.79 12.93 -2.82
N ASP A 94 -3.76 12.98 -3.74
CA ASP A 94 -5.11 12.46 -3.50
C ASP A 94 -5.10 10.92 -3.49
N TYR A 95 -4.29 10.28 -4.35
CA TYR A 95 -4.14 8.83 -4.37
C TYR A 95 -3.50 8.30 -3.08
N ALA A 96 -2.53 9.00 -2.52
CA ALA A 96 -1.93 8.65 -1.23
C ALA A 96 -3.00 8.64 -0.11
N LYS A 97 -3.86 9.67 -0.04
CA LYS A 97 -4.96 9.72 0.95
C LYS A 97 -5.97 8.59 0.74
N PHE A 98 -6.31 8.29 -0.50
CA PHE A 98 -7.20 7.18 -0.83
C PHE A 98 -6.61 5.84 -0.38
N ASN A 99 -5.33 5.62 -0.62
CA ASN A 99 -4.63 4.42 -0.16
C ASN A 99 -4.62 4.31 1.38
N ASP A 100 -4.34 5.42 2.08
CA ASP A 100 -4.39 5.47 3.55
C ASP A 100 -5.80 5.13 4.08
N ALA A 101 -6.85 5.67 3.44
CA ALA A 101 -8.24 5.36 3.79
C ALA A 101 -8.58 3.88 3.58
N LEU A 102 -8.10 3.27 2.50
CA LEU A 102 -8.25 1.83 2.24
C LEU A 102 -7.55 0.97 3.29
N ILE A 103 -6.31 1.31 3.65
CA ILE A 103 -5.54 0.59 4.68
C ILE A 103 -6.29 0.66 6.02
N LYS A 104 -6.75 1.85 6.40
CA LYS A 104 -7.51 2.07 7.64
C LYS A 104 -8.81 1.26 7.66
N ALA A 105 -9.59 1.31 6.58
CA ALA A 105 -10.84 0.57 6.45
C ALA A 105 -10.60 -0.95 6.53
N ASN A 106 -9.59 -1.47 5.83
CA ASN A 106 -9.22 -2.89 5.89
C ASN A 106 -8.79 -3.30 7.30
N THR A 107 -8.00 -2.48 7.98
CA THR A 107 -7.58 -2.70 9.37
C THR A 107 -8.78 -2.78 10.32
N GLU A 108 -9.73 -1.86 10.20
CA GLU A 108 -10.94 -1.88 11.02
C GLU A 108 -11.81 -3.12 10.76
N GLN A 109 -11.96 -3.48 9.49
CA GLN A 109 -12.70 -4.69 9.11
C GLN A 109 -12.04 -5.95 9.65
N THR A 110 -10.73 -6.05 9.54
CA THR A 110 -9.94 -7.17 10.06
C THR A 110 -10.08 -7.28 11.58
N LYS A 111 -9.99 -6.17 12.31
CA LYS A 111 -10.21 -6.16 13.78
C LYS A 111 -11.60 -6.67 14.14
N LYS A 112 -12.65 -6.23 13.44
CA LYS A 112 -14.03 -6.71 13.67
C LYS A 112 -14.15 -8.20 13.40
N GLN A 113 -13.48 -8.70 12.36
CA GLN A 113 -13.47 -10.13 12.03
C GLN A 113 -12.74 -10.95 13.10
N ILE A 114 -11.58 -10.50 13.58
CA ILE A 114 -10.85 -11.14 14.68
C ILE A 114 -11.74 -11.26 15.93
N GLU A 115 -12.39 -10.17 16.35
CA GLU A 115 -13.26 -10.17 17.52
C GLU A 115 -14.49 -11.11 17.36
N LYS A 116 -14.99 -11.24 16.14
CA LYS A 116 -16.05 -12.20 15.81
C LYS A 116 -15.54 -13.64 15.91
N LEU A 117 -14.36 -13.93 15.37
CA LEU A 117 -13.76 -15.26 15.37
C LEU A 117 -13.35 -15.72 16.78
N LYS A 118 -12.85 -14.82 17.64
CA LYS A 118 -12.52 -15.11 19.05
C LYS A 118 -13.74 -15.68 19.84
N LYS A 119 -14.95 -15.36 19.41
CA LYS A 119 -16.20 -15.85 20.02
C LYS A 119 -16.69 -17.20 19.46
N THR A 120 -15.95 -17.78 18.54
CA THR A 120 -16.27 -19.07 17.88
C THR A 120 -15.24 -20.13 18.23
N VAL A 121 -15.40 -21.33 17.67
CA VAL A 121 -14.39 -22.39 17.73
C VAL A 121 -13.11 -22.08 16.95
N LYS A 122 -13.10 -21.05 16.10
CA LYS A 122 -11.95 -20.65 15.25
C LYS A 122 -10.98 -19.68 15.95
N LYS A 123 -10.65 -19.97 17.20
CA LYS A 123 -9.75 -19.13 18.02
C LYS A 123 -8.29 -19.15 17.55
N GLY A 124 -7.83 -20.28 17.04
CA GLY A 124 -6.47 -20.40 16.49
C GLY A 124 -6.29 -19.52 15.27
N TYR A 125 -7.25 -19.54 14.36
CA TYR A 125 -7.21 -18.66 13.18
C TYR A 125 -7.32 -17.17 13.57
N ALA A 126 -8.13 -16.84 14.58
CA ALA A 126 -8.19 -15.46 15.10
C ALA A 126 -6.83 -15.00 15.65
N ALA A 127 -6.09 -15.87 16.35
CA ALA A 127 -4.75 -15.57 16.85
C ALA A 127 -3.75 -15.32 15.70
N VAL A 128 -3.82 -16.11 14.62
CA VAL A 128 -3.00 -15.90 13.40
C VAL A 128 -3.30 -14.55 12.76
N MET A 129 -4.57 -14.23 12.55
CA MET A 129 -4.97 -12.94 11.97
C MET A 129 -4.52 -11.75 12.83
N GLU A 130 -4.67 -11.84 14.15
CA GLU A 130 -4.24 -10.81 15.08
C GLU A 130 -2.73 -10.62 15.07
N SER A 131 -1.98 -11.72 15.10
CA SER A 131 -0.51 -11.70 15.01
C SER A 131 -0.03 -11.05 13.72
N THR A 132 -0.64 -11.40 12.58
CA THR A 132 -0.31 -10.85 11.29
C THR A 132 -0.61 -9.35 11.21
N LEU A 133 -1.78 -8.92 11.68
CA LEU A 133 -2.16 -7.50 11.70
C LEU A 133 -1.20 -6.67 12.56
N ARG A 134 -0.85 -7.17 13.75
CA ARG A 134 0.08 -6.51 14.68
C ARG A 134 1.49 -6.44 14.10
N LEU A 135 1.96 -7.53 13.50
CA LEU A 135 3.29 -7.57 12.87
C LEU A 135 3.37 -6.62 11.68
N THR A 136 2.34 -6.56 10.84
CA THR A 136 2.25 -5.59 9.72
C THR A 136 2.40 -4.16 10.24
N THR A 137 1.61 -3.81 11.25
CA THR A 137 1.66 -2.46 11.85
C THR A 137 3.05 -2.14 12.42
N LEU A 138 3.68 -3.12 13.09
CA LEU A 138 5.00 -2.95 13.68
C LEU A 138 6.08 -2.72 12.60
N VAL A 139 6.10 -3.58 11.57
CA VAL A 139 7.08 -3.47 10.47
C VAL A 139 6.94 -2.14 9.74
N GLU A 140 5.70 -1.73 9.39
CA GLU A 140 5.44 -0.43 8.76
C GLU A 140 5.92 0.76 9.60
N ASN A 141 5.73 0.71 10.93
CA ASN A 141 6.18 1.77 11.82
C ASN A 141 7.72 1.83 11.92
N VAL A 142 8.37 0.67 11.97
CA VAL A 142 9.84 0.59 11.99
C VAL A 142 10.41 1.07 10.65
N GLU A 143 9.81 0.69 9.52
CA GLU A 143 10.23 1.12 8.18
C GLU A 143 10.12 2.64 8.01
N LYS A 144 8.99 3.23 8.44
CA LYS A 144 8.76 4.69 8.33
C LYS A 144 9.70 5.54 9.16
N ALA A 145 10.15 5.05 10.32
CA ALA A 145 10.98 5.81 11.25
C ALA A 145 12.01 4.93 11.98
N PRO A 146 12.92 4.24 11.26
CA PRO A 146 13.76 3.20 11.84
C PRO A 146 14.71 3.72 12.93
N LYS A 147 15.22 4.95 12.77
CA LYS A 147 16.11 5.59 13.76
C LYS A 147 15.39 6.10 15.01
N ASN A 148 14.07 6.29 14.93
CA ASN A 148 13.24 6.85 16.00
C ASN A 148 12.35 5.79 16.65
N ALA A 149 12.45 4.53 16.27
CA ALA A 149 11.64 3.45 16.82
C ALA A 149 11.99 3.25 18.31
N ASP A 150 10.94 3.20 19.14
CA ASP A 150 11.10 2.85 20.57
C ASP A 150 11.41 1.35 20.68
N LYS A 151 12.69 1.05 20.93
CA LYS A 151 13.18 -0.33 21.01
C LYS A 151 12.46 -1.18 22.06
N GLN A 152 12.10 -0.57 23.20
CA GLN A 152 11.42 -1.31 24.29
C GLN A 152 9.97 -1.62 23.89
N ALA A 153 9.28 -0.67 23.28
CA ALA A 153 7.92 -0.88 22.78
C ALA A 153 7.89 -1.93 21.68
N VAL A 154 8.85 -1.88 20.74
CA VAL A 154 8.98 -2.88 19.66
C VAL A 154 9.24 -4.27 20.22
N GLU A 155 10.20 -4.44 21.14
CA GLU A 155 10.48 -5.74 21.76
C GLU A 155 9.28 -6.31 22.54
N LYS A 156 8.57 -5.45 23.26
CA LYS A 156 7.34 -5.86 23.96
C LYS A 156 6.30 -6.37 22.96
N GLU A 157 6.07 -5.64 21.88
CA GLU A 157 5.10 -6.01 20.84
C GLU A 157 5.49 -7.33 20.16
N LEU A 158 6.76 -7.52 19.81
CA LEU A 158 7.28 -8.77 19.27
C LEU A 158 7.02 -9.95 20.21
N ASN A 159 7.26 -9.79 21.51
CA ASN A 159 7.01 -10.86 22.47
C ASN A 159 5.53 -11.21 22.59
N GLU A 160 4.65 -10.22 22.57
CA GLU A 160 3.20 -10.45 22.61
C GLU A 160 2.70 -11.17 21.36
N ILE A 161 3.20 -10.81 20.17
CA ILE A 161 2.89 -11.51 18.90
C ILE A 161 3.38 -12.96 18.98
N GLN A 162 4.58 -13.20 19.52
CA GLN A 162 5.11 -14.55 19.67
C GLN A 162 4.23 -15.42 20.56
N ILE A 163 3.69 -14.86 21.65
CA ILE A 163 2.78 -15.58 22.56
C ILE A 163 1.51 -16.00 21.80
N LEU A 164 0.95 -15.13 21.00
CA LEU A 164 -0.22 -15.45 20.18
C LEU A 164 0.07 -16.60 19.20
N LEU A 165 1.18 -16.54 18.46
CA LEU A 165 1.56 -17.57 17.51
C LEU A 165 1.85 -18.92 18.18
N LYS A 166 2.53 -18.94 19.34
CA LYS A 166 2.82 -20.15 20.12
C LYS A 166 1.56 -20.78 20.73
N SER A 167 0.46 -20.04 20.85
CA SER A 167 -0.82 -20.63 21.28
C SER A 167 -1.43 -21.59 20.25
N ILE A 168 -0.90 -21.58 19.02
CA ILE A 168 -1.31 -22.42 17.90
C ILE A 168 -0.44 -23.67 17.91
N ASN A 169 -0.92 -24.72 18.55
CA ASN A 169 -0.15 -25.96 18.77
C ASN A 169 -0.38 -26.97 17.64
N ASN A 170 0.12 -26.67 16.44
CA ASN A 170 0.10 -27.58 15.28
C ASN A 170 1.22 -27.23 14.28
N ASP A 171 1.47 -28.12 13.29
CA ASP A 171 2.54 -27.99 12.30
C ASP A 171 2.48 -26.67 11.53
N ARG A 172 1.28 -26.14 11.25
CA ARG A 172 1.10 -24.86 10.54
C ARG A 172 1.44 -23.67 11.42
N GLY A 173 1.10 -23.73 12.70
CA GLY A 173 1.54 -22.74 13.68
C GLY A 173 3.06 -22.71 13.80
N GLU A 174 3.72 -23.85 13.76
CA GLU A 174 5.19 -23.94 13.80
C GLU A 174 5.85 -23.30 12.57
N VAL A 175 5.31 -23.51 11.35
CA VAL A 175 5.80 -22.86 10.14
C VAL A 175 5.70 -21.34 10.26
N LEU A 176 4.57 -20.81 10.75
CA LEU A 176 4.40 -19.37 10.94
C LEU A 176 5.35 -18.83 12.03
N VAL A 177 5.56 -19.56 13.12
CA VAL A 177 6.55 -19.18 14.17
C VAL A 177 7.95 -19.08 13.58
N ASN A 178 8.33 -20.02 12.72
CA ASN A 178 9.67 -20.00 12.10
C ASN A 178 9.84 -18.79 11.17
N SER A 179 8.88 -18.51 10.29
CA SER A 179 8.90 -17.33 9.43
C SER A 179 8.88 -16.04 10.26
N TYR A 180 8.08 -15.99 11.33
CA TYR A 180 8.04 -14.89 12.27
C TYR A 180 9.41 -14.63 12.95
N ASN A 181 10.11 -15.69 13.38
CA ASN A 181 11.43 -15.55 13.99
C ASN A 181 12.45 -14.90 13.05
N SER A 182 12.35 -15.14 11.75
CA SER A 182 13.18 -14.44 10.74
C SER A 182 12.90 -12.95 10.71
N VAL A 183 11.61 -12.56 10.75
CA VAL A 183 11.21 -11.13 10.84
C VAL A 183 11.74 -10.51 12.12
N VAL A 184 11.61 -11.18 13.27
CA VAL A 184 12.15 -10.69 14.57
C VAL A 184 13.64 -10.42 14.48
N GLY A 185 14.39 -11.34 13.87
CA GLY A 185 15.84 -11.18 13.68
C GLY A 185 16.17 -9.93 12.88
N SER A 186 15.53 -9.72 11.74
CA SER A 186 15.77 -8.56 10.87
C SER A 186 15.27 -7.25 11.47
N VAL A 187 14.13 -7.23 12.17
CA VAL A 187 13.69 -6.04 12.93
C VAL A 187 14.75 -5.61 13.95
N ARG A 188 15.33 -6.56 14.71
CA ARG A 188 16.40 -6.27 15.69
C ARG A 188 17.67 -5.74 15.02
N GLN A 189 18.00 -6.22 13.82
CA GLN A 189 19.11 -5.67 13.03
C GLN A 189 18.85 -4.22 12.65
N VAL A 190 17.66 -3.90 12.15
CA VAL A 190 17.26 -2.51 11.84
C VAL A 190 17.31 -1.61 13.08
N LEU A 191 16.82 -2.09 14.25
CA LEU A 191 16.88 -1.33 15.49
C LEU A 191 18.31 -1.08 15.98
N THR A 192 19.27 -1.92 15.58
CA THR A 192 20.68 -1.79 15.91
C THR A 192 21.40 -0.89 14.92
N ASP A 193 21.18 -1.09 13.63
CA ASP A 193 21.76 -0.33 12.52
C ASP A 193 20.73 -0.20 11.38
N ALA A 194 20.14 0.97 11.28
CA ALA A 194 19.09 1.31 10.29
C ALA A 194 19.71 1.69 8.94
N ASN A 195 20.45 0.78 8.33
CA ASN A 195 20.96 0.91 6.97
C ASN A 195 19.99 0.28 5.94
N GLU A 196 20.22 0.58 4.65
CA GLU A 196 19.37 0.12 3.55
C GLU A 196 19.31 -1.42 3.44
N ASN A 197 20.43 -2.11 3.66
CA ASN A 197 20.47 -3.57 3.58
C ASN A 197 19.60 -4.20 4.68
N ASN A 198 19.74 -3.77 5.93
CA ASN A 198 18.95 -4.28 7.04
C ASN A 198 17.45 -3.98 6.86
N LEU A 199 17.10 -2.82 6.27
CA LEU A 199 15.70 -2.49 5.93
C LEU A 199 15.16 -3.43 4.85
N ASN A 200 15.93 -3.67 3.79
CA ASN A 200 15.54 -4.59 2.72
C ASN A 200 15.38 -6.02 3.24
N ASP A 201 16.30 -6.50 4.07
CA ASP A 201 16.21 -7.83 4.71
C ASP A 201 14.96 -7.95 5.59
N MET A 202 14.60 -6.90 6.33
CA MET A 202 13.38 -6.86 7.14
C MET A 202 12.12 -6.97 6.26
N ILE A 203 12.08 -6.22 5.18
CA ILE A 203 10.95 -6.24 4.22
C ILE A 203 10.85 -7.60 3.55
N GLU A 204 11.97 -8.20 3.12
CA GLU A 204 12.00 -9.52 2.50
C GLU A 204 11.49 -10.59 3.46
N ASN A 205 12.02 -10.64 4.69
CA ASN A 205 11.57 -11.60 5.71
C ASN A 205 10.08 -11.41 6.05
N PHE A 206 9.61 -10.17 6.12
CA PHE A 206 8.20 -9.88 6.33
C PHE A 206 7.33 -10.37 5.15
N ASN A 207 7.74 -10.14 3.90
CA ASN A 207 7.03 -10.65 2.73
C ASN A 207 6.95 -12.18 2.74
N ASN A 208 8.02 -12.88 3.12
CA ASN A 208 8.05 -14.34 3.27
C ASN A 208 7.09 -14.82 4.37
N TYR A 209 6.96 -14.07 5.48
CA TYR A 209 5.94 -14.35 6.49
C TYR A 209 4.53 -14.16 5.95
N ILE A 210 4.26 -13.07 5.24
CA ILE A 210 2.96 -12.80 4.61
C ILE A 210 2.60 -13.87 3.57
N GLU A 211 3.56 -14.34 2.77
CA GLU A 211 3.35 -15.45 1.84
C GLU A 211 2.97 -16.73 2.61
N SER A 212 3.68 -17.05 3.68
CA SER A 212 3.37 -18.19 4.55
C SER A 212 1.96 -18.08 5.13
N TYR A 213 1.56 -16.88 5.57
CA TYR A 213 0.21 -16.59 6.06
C TYR A 213 -0.85 -16.75 4.98
N ASN A 214 -0.64 -16.20 3.78
CA ASN A 214 -1.59 -16.26 2.66
C ASN A 214 -1.82 -17.69 2.14
N ASN A 215 -0.86 -18.59 2.37
CA ASN A 215 -0.97 -20.01 2.05
C ASN A 215 -1.69 -20.83 3.15
N THR A 216 -2.34 -20.16 4.10
CA THR A 216 -3.10 -20.80 5.19
C THR A 216 -4.60 -20.70 5.00
N THR A 217 -5.32 -21.66 5.55
CA THR A 217 -6.78 -21.65 5.63
C THR A 217 -7.25 -21.71 7.09
N PRO A 218 -8.45 -21.18 7.40
CA PRO A 218 -8.98 -21.19 8.77
C PRO A 218 -8.98 -22.56 9.47
N ASP A 219 -9.28 -23.62 8.71
CA ASP A 219 -9.43 -24.96 9.26
C ASP A 219 -8.09 -25.64 9.63
N GLN A 220 -6.96 -25.02 9.26
CA GLN A 220 -5.62 -25.51 9.59
C GLN A 220 -5.16 -25.17 11.02
N PHE A 221 -5.83 -24.23 11.68
CA PHE A 221 -5.43 -23.71 12.99
C PHE A 221 -6.35 -24.10 14.15
N ASP A 222 -7.52 -24.62 13.82
CA ASP A 222 -8.50 -25.00 14.82
C ASP A 222 -8.70 -26.51 14.76
N SER A 223 -8.28 -27.20 15.82
CA SER A 223 -8.53 -28.63 16.00
C SER A 223 -10.04 -28.89 15.95
N LYS A 224 -10.41 -30.00 15.27
CA LYS A 224 -11.78 -30.52 15.26
C LYS A 224 -12.22 -30.90 16.65
#